data_dd7dd0d8b3564c91346282a8f67616bc
#
_entry.id   dd7dd0d8b3564c91346282a8f67616bc
#
_cell.length_a   1.000
_cell.length_b   1.000
_cell.length_c   1.000
_cell.angle_alpha   90.00
_cell.angle_beta   90.00
_cell.angle_gamma   90.00
#
_symmetry.space_group_name_H-M   'P 1'
#
loop_
_entity.id
_entity.type
_entity.pdbx_description
1 polymer ?
#
loop_
_entity_poly.entity_id
_entity_poly.type
_entity_poly.pdbx_seq_one_letter_code
_entity_poly.pdbx_strand_id
1 'polypeptide(L)'
;MLDAPRVKPAFGLSCRSARAGVGARPCRAGDRRGRFVYPFVMRRLPPLHALQIFSTVARHRSFTRAAEQLCLTQGAVSRQIQTLEAHYGFPLFKRHAKGLTLTAEGEQLLPVVNESFARIEDISMKLTRQRTDLALKVPTCVMRWMLPRIMRFQGEHPDLHVQITTAWQHVVDFSTEPFDAAIVYGTSPGAGVFALPLFDERLTPVCAPELRQAAPLDAVADLARHTLLHPTRDHRDWRAWLDHAGERAVDAERGPTFDTLDLATNAAMQGFGVAIGDVTLVDDDVSARRLERPFDIVLETGARYFFVYPESIGSQQKIRAFSDWIAAHRD
;
A
#
# COMPACT_ATOMS: atom_id res chain seq x y z
N MET A 1 35.66 32.50 -14.77
CA MET A 1 36.82 32.08 -15.57
C MET A 1 37.37 30.81 -14.94
N LEU A 2 36.90 29.66 -15.39
CA LEU A 2 37.55 28.35 -15.28
C LEU A 2 36.62 27.34 -16.03
N ASP A 3 37.20 26.80 -17.07
CA ASP A 3 36.65 25.92 -18.09
C ASP A 3 36.19 24.56 -17.52
N ALA A 4 35.05 24.05 -18.01
CA ALA A 4 34.65 22.67 -17.89
C ALA A 4 34.95 21.91 -19.18
N PRO A 5 35.48 20.68 -19.14
CA PRO A 5 35.86 19.94 -20.33
C PRO A 5 34.66 19.24 -20.99
N ARG A 6 34.57 19.41 -22.31
CA ARG A 6 33.68 18.68 -23.20
C ARG A 6 34.12 17.22 -23.34
N VAL A 7 33.23 16.27 -23.01
CA VAL A 7 33.38 14.84 -23.33
C VAL A 7 32.74 14.56 -24.69
N LYS A 8 33.50 14.08 -25.64
CA LYS A 8 33.05 13.55 -26.93
C LYS A 8 32.60 12.09 -26.77
N PRO A 9 31.49 11.64 -27.39
CA PRO A 9 31.21 10.22 -27.51
C PRO A 9 31.88 9.64 -28.75
N ALA A 10 32.75 8.67 -28.53
CA ALA A 10 33.24 7.77 -29.57
C ALA A 10 32.57 6.41 -29.41
N PHE A 11 31.78 5.99 -30.36
CA PHE A 11 31.55 4.57 -30.67
C PHE A 11 31.12 4.44 -32.13
N GLY A 12 32.09 4.14 -33.00
CA GLY A 12 31.88 3.60 -34.31
C GLY A 12 31.72 2.09 -34.18
N LEU A 13 30.59 1.56 -34.62
CA LEU A 13 30.39 0.14 -34.88
C LEU A 13 30.26 -0.08 -36.39
N SER A 14 31.33 -0.63 -36.97
CA SER A 14 31.45 -1.18 -38.29
C SER A 14 30.50 -2.38 -38.49
N CYS A 15 29.58 -2.26 -39.45
CA CYS A 15 28.74 -3.35 -39.88
C CYS A 15 29.51 -4.17 -40.92
N ARG A 16 30.01 -5.35 -40.57
CA ARG A 16 30.49 -6.37 -41.52
C ARG A 16 29.35 -7.32 -41.89
N SER A 17 29.19 -7.45 -43.18
CA SER A 17 28.25 -8.28 -43.92
C SER A 17 28.34 -9.77 -43.56
N ALA A 18 27.21 -10.41 -43.30
CA ALA A 18 26.99 -11.84 -43.52
C ALA A 18 25.79 -12.04 -44.44
N ARG A 19 26.02 -12.76 -45.52
CA ARG A 19 25.07 -13.14 -46.57
C ARG A 19 24.10 -14.19 -46.08
N ALA A 20 22.88 -14.11 -46.42
CA ALA A 20 22.03 -14.97 -47.26
C ALA A 20 20.58 -15.08 -46.76
N GLY A 21 19.65 -14.73 -47.59
CA GLY A 21 18.42 -15.48 -47.83
C GLY A 21 17.12 -14.88 -47.33
N VAL A 22 16.32 -14.45 -48.36
CA VAL A 22 14.86 -14.27 -48.33
C VAL A 22 14.28 -12.92 -47.89
N GLY A 23 14.06 -12.07 -48.86
CA GLY A 23 12.85 -11.27 -49.09
C GLY A 23 12.27 -10.39 -47.98
N ALA A 24 13.02 -9.43 -47.47
CA ALA A 24 12.41 -8.31 -46.76
C ALA A 24 12.66 -6.99 -47.51
N ARG A 25 11.60 -6.35 -48.00
CA ARG A 25 11.67 -5.03 -48.63
C ARG A 25 12.11 -4.01 -47.56
N PRO A 26 13.03 -3.08 -47.86
CA PRO A 26 13.43 -2.05 -46.92
C PRO A 26 12.30 -1.02 -46.79
N CYS A 27 11.82 -0.81 -45.56
CA CYS A 27 11.01 0.32 -45.19
C CYS A 27 11.81 1.61 -45.38
N ARG A 28 11.32 2.52 -46.20
CA ARG A 28 11.88 3.85 -46.42
C ARG A 28 11.87 4.65 -45.11
N ALA A 29 13.01 5.15 -44.74
CA ALA A 29 13.18 6.08 -43.62
C ALA A 29 12.64 7.47 -44.03
N GLY A 30 11.92 8.11 -43.09
CA GLY A 30 11.80 9.55 -43.04
C GLY A 30 10.62 10.17 -43.77
N ASP A 31 9.57 10.50 -42.98
CA ASP A 31 8.63 11.56 -43.32
C ASP A 31 9.35 12.92 -43.22
N ARG A 32 9.08 13.82 -44.17
CA ARG A 32 9.70 15.17 -44.32
C ARG A 32 9.39 16.15 -43.15
N ARG A 33 8.86 15.68 -42.04
CA ARG A 33 8.50 16.49 -40.85
C ARG A 33 9.30 16.19 -39.57
N GLY A 34 10.45 15.52 -39.69
CA GLY A 34 11.38 15.39 -38.56
C GLY A 34 10.86 14.61 -37.33
N ARG A 35 9.80 13.82 -37.45
CA ARG A 35 9.38 12.93 -36.38
C ARG A 35 10.25 11.68 -36.39
N PHE A 36 11.06 11.53 -35.36
CA PHE A 36 11.72 10.26 -35.05
C PHE A 36 10.66 9.22 -34.71
N VAL A 37 10.30 8.40 -35.67
CA VAL A 37 9.53 7.17 -35.40
C VAL A 37 10.55 6.13 -34.96
N TYR A 38 10.65 5.90 -33.67
CA TYR A 38 11.36 4.73 -33.18
C TYR A 38 10.67 3.50 -33.77
N PRO A 39 11.40 2.59 -34.48
CA PRO A 39 10.79 1.35 -34.89
C PRO A 39 10.52 0.55 -33.61
N PHE A 40 9.28 0.59 -33.15
CA PHE A 40 8.80 -0.31 -32.11
C PHE A 40 8.79 -1.71 -32.72
N VAL A 41 9.88 -2.43 -32.59
CA VAL A 41 9.92 -3.87 -32.89
C VAL A 41 8.96 -4.50 -31.91
N MET A 42 7.74 -4.73 -32.33
CA MET A 42 6.78 -5.55 -31.55
C MET A 42 7.40 -6.94 -31.40
N ARG A 43 8.12 -7.17 -30.31
CA ARG A 43 8.44 -8.53 -29.87
C ARG A 43 7.08 -9.21 -29.69
N ARG A 44 6.82 -10.25 -30.47
CA ARG A 44 5.57 -11.02 -30.34
C ARG A 44 5.48 -11.51 -28.90
N LEU A 45 4.52 -10.98 -28.16
CA LEU A 45 4.22 -11.49 -26.82
C LEU A 45 3.75 -12.95 -26.94
N PRO A 46 4.08 -13.79 -25.97
CA PRO A 46 3.53 -15.13 -25.91
C PRO A 46 2.00 -15.07 -25.79
N PRO A 47 1.26 -16.09 -26.25
CA PRO A 47 -0.19 -16.12 -26.14
C PRO A 47 -0.63 -16.02 -24.68
N LEU A 48 -1.39 -14.98 -24.31
CA LEU A 48 -1.82 -14.73 -22.91
C LEU A 48 -2.59 -15.92 -22.32
N HIS A 49 -3.45 -16.56 -23.13
CA HIS A 49 -4.19 -17.74 -22.68
C HIS A 49 -3.26 -18.92 -22.35
N ALA A 50 -2.19 -19.10 -23.12
CA ALA A 50 -1.20 -20.14 -22.84
C ALA A 50 -0.40 -19.85 -21.56
N LEU A 51 -0.09 -18.56 -21.26
CA LEU A 51 0.52 -18.15 -20.00
C LEU A 51 -0.40 -18.39 -18.80
N GLN A 52 -1.70 -18.13 -18.94
CA GLN A 52 -2.69 -18.41 -17.89
C GLN A 52 -2.75 -19.91 -17.58
N ILE A 53 -2.80 -20.74 -18.62
CA ILE A 53 -2.78 -22.20 -18.48
C ILE A 53 -1.47 -22.65 -17.84
N PHE A 54 -0.33 -22.09 -18.24
CA PHE A 54 0.97 -22.38 -17.64
C PHE A 54 0.98 -22.13 -16.13
N SER A 55 0.52 -20.94 -15.69
CA SER A 55 0.41 -20.61 -14.26
C SER A 55 -0.48 -21.61 -13.49
N THR A 56 -1.62 -21.99 -14.09
CA THR A 56 -2.55 -22.95 -13.46
C THR A 56 -1.94 -24.35 -13.38
N VAL A 57 -1.29 -24.84 -14.44
CA VAL A 57 -0.60 -26.14 -14.45
C VAL A 57 0.54 -26.17 -13.44
N ALA A 58 1.31 -25.07 -13.32
CA ALA A 58 2.40 -24.96 -12.35
C ALA A 58 1.88 -25.04 -10.90
N ARG A 59 0.76 -24.39 -10.61
CA ARG A 59 0.10 -24.40 -9.29
C ARG A 59 -0.35 -25.79 -8.89
N HIS A 60 -1.00 -26.52 -9.81
CA HIS A 60 -1.55 -27.86 -9.53
C HIS A 60 -0.54 -29.00 -9.71
N ARG A 61 0.57 -28.75 -10.39
CA ARG A 61 1.56 -29.77 -10.80
C ARG A 61 0.90 -30.98 -11.51
N SER A 62 -0.21 -30.71 -12.20
CA SER A 62 -1.04 -31.74 -12.86
C SER A 62 -1.83 -31.13 -14.00
N PHE A 63 -1.69 -31.68 -15.19
CA PHE A 63 -2.47 -31.28 -16.37
C PHE A 63 -3.97 -31.59 -16.19
N THR A 64 -4.32 -32.68 -15.54
CA THR A 64 -5.71 -33.09 -15.31
C THR A 64 -6.40 -32.11 -14.35
N ARG A 65 -5.79 -31.83 -13.19
CA ARG A 65 -6.36 -30.89 -12.22
C ARG A 65 -6.45 -29.45 -12.77
N ALA A 66 -5.47 -29.03 -13.57
CA ALA A 66 -5.52 -27.73 -14.22
C ALA A 66 -6.66 -27.67 -15.26
N ALA A 67 -6.89 -28.76 -16.00
CA ALA A 67 -7.98 -28.86 -16.96
C ALA A 67 -9.35 -28.77 -16.27
N GLU A 68 -9.53 -29.47 -15.16
CA GLU A 68 -10.75 -29.43 -14.33
C GLU A 68 -11.02 -27.98 -13.84
N GLN A 69 -10.01 -27.30 -13.27
CA GLN A 69 -10.17 -25.94 -12.80
C GLN A 69 -10.52 -24.94 -13.92
N LEU A 70 -9.96 -25.16 -15.12
CA LEU A 70 -10.17 -24.27 -16.27
C LEU A 70 -11.40 -24.67 -17.12
N CYS A 71 -12.13 -25.71 -16.73
CA CYS A 71 -13.24 -26.27 -17.52
C CYS A 71 -12.80 -26.63 -18.95
N LEU A 72 -11.60 -27.16 -19.12
CA LEU A 72 -11.00 -27.57 -20.38
C LEU A 72 -10.73 -29.08 -20.40
N THR A 73 -10.46 -29.64 -21.59
CA THR A 73 -9.94 -31.00 -21.70
C THR A 73 -8.42 -31.00 -21.44
N GLN A 74 -7.90 -32.09 -20.88
CA GLN A 74 -6.45 -32.28 -20.67
C GLN A 74 -5.65 -32.10 -22.00
N GLY A 75 -6.20 -32.55 -23.12
CA GLY A 75 -5.60 -32.37 -24.43
C GLY A 75 -5.50 -30.93 -24.87
N ALA A 76 -6.51 -30.09 -24.56
CA ALA A 76 -6.48 -28.65 -24.82
C ALA A 76 -5.40 -27.96 -23.98
N VAL A 77 -5.33 -28.26 -22.68
CA VAL A 77 -4.29 -27.75 -21.77
C VAL A 77 -2.90 -28.13 -22.29
N SER A 78 -2.69 -29.42 -22.65
CA SER A 78 -1.41 -29.88 -23.18
C SER A 78 -1.00 -29.14 -24.47
N ARG A 79 -1.92 -28.92 -25.40
CA ARG A 79 -1.64 -28.16 -26.65
C ARG A 79 -1.25 -26.72 -26.38
N GLN A 80 -1.90 -26.06 -25.44
CA GLN A 80 -1.56 -24.69 -25.06
C GLN A 80 -0.17 -24.57 -24.43
N ILE A 81 0.21 -25.53 -23.60
CA ILE A 81 1.58 -25.60 -23.05
C ILE A 81 2.59 -25.84 -24.18
N GLN A 82 2.32 -26.76 -25.12
CA GLN A 82 3.19 -26.97 -26.27
C GLN A 82 3.32 -25.70 -27.14
N THR A 83 2.24 -24.94 -27.31
CA THR A 83 2.27 -23.66 -28.04
C THR A 83 3.18 -22.66 -27.33
N LEU A 84 3.12 -22.60 -26.02
CA LEU A 84 3.96 -21.70 -25.22
C LEU A 84 5.44 -22.13 -25.26
N GLU A 85 5.72 -23.43 -25.12
CA GLU A 85 7.07 -24.00 -25.20
C GLU A 85 7.67 -23.80 -26.63
N ALA A 86 6.85 -23.96 -27.67
CA ALA A 86 7.27 -23.67 -29.04
C ALA A 86 7.57 -22.18 -29.27
N HIS A 87 6.84 -21.26 -28.61
CA HIS A 87 7.11 -19.81 -28.67
C HIS A 87 8.47 -19.47 -28.05
N TYR A 88 8.84 -20.13 -26.95
CA TYR A 88 10.12 -19.91 -26.27
C TYR A 88 11.26 -20.74 -26.82
N GLY A 89 10.97 -21.88 -27.48
CA GLY A 89 11.97 -22.81 -28.02
C GLY A 89 12.57 -23.77 -27.00
N PHE A 90 12.00 -23.86 -25.80
CA PHE A 90 12.43 -24.77 -24.74
C PHE A 90 11.25 -25.26 -23.89
N PRO A 91 11.36 -26.41 -23.19
CA PRO A 91 10.33 -26.92 -22.32
C PRO A 91 10.25 -26.12 -21.02
N LEU A 92 9.03 -25.91 -20.53
CA LEU A 92 8.75 -25.25 -19.24
C LEU A 92 8.44 -26.26 -18.14
N PHE A 93 8.09 -27.50 -18.53
CA PHE A 93 7.80 -28.59 -17.61
C PHE A 93 8.65 -29.82 -17.89
N LYS A 94 9.00 -30.54 -16.82
CA LYS A 94 9.60 -31.89 -16.85
C LYS A 94 8.59 -32.91 -16.34
N ARG A 95 8.36 -33.97 -17.12
CA ARG A 95 7.50 -35.10 -16.72
C ARG A 95 8.36 -36.21 -16.10
N HIS A 96 8.00 -36.65 -14.93
CA HIS A 96 8.66 -37.75 -14.21
C HIS A 96 7.65 -38.81 -13.80
N ALA A 97 8.12 -40.01 -13.44
CA ALA A 97 7.26 -41.07 -12.91
C ALA A 97 6.47 -40.63 -11.64
N LYS A 98 6.98 -39.65 -10.90
CA LYS A 98 6.35 -39.09 -9.67
C LYS A 98 5.51 -37.85 -9.90
N GLY A 99 5.33 -37.37 -11.15
CA GLY A 99 4.52 -36.18 -11.45
C GLY A 99 5.16 -35.18 -12.39
N LEU A 100 4.71 -33.94 -12.30
CA LEU A 100 5.10 -32.79 -13.12
C LEU A 100 5.87 -31.78 -12.29
N THR A 101 7.04 -31.35 -12.78
CA THR A 101 7.83 -30.25 -12.18
C THR A 101 8.17 -29.20 -13.22
N LEU A 102 8.48 -27.99 -12.78
CA LEU A 102 8.99 -26.93 -13.66
C LEU A 102 10.44 -27.20 -14.08
N THR A 103 10.83 -26.67 -15.22
CA THR A 103 12.24 -26.49 -15.60
C THR A 103 12.80 -25.23 -14.90
N ALA A 104 14.11 -24.99 -14.98
CA ALA A 104 14.71 -23.75 -14.45
C ALA A 104 14.11 -22.49 -15.13
N GLU A 105 13.84 -22.58 -16.42
CA GLU A 105 13.20 -21.52 -17.21
C GLU A 105 11.73 -21.32 -16.77
N GLY A 106 11.02 -22.43 -16.49
CA GLY A 106 9.65 -22.37 -15.96
C GLY A 106 9.60 -21.73 -14.58
N GLU A 107 10.57 -22.01 -13.70
CA GLU A 107 10.67 -21.39 -12.37
C GLU A 107 10.96 -19.89 -12.44
N GLN A 108 11.75 -19.43 -13.41
CA GLN A 108 12.00 -18.02 -13.65
C GLN A 108 10.78 -17.29 -14.25
N LEU A 109 10.04 -17.95 -15.15
CA LEU A 109 8.91 -17.36 -15.83
C LEU A 109 7.69 -17.20 -14.91
N LEU A 110 7.44 -18.18 -14.02
CA LEU A 110 6.23 -18.26 -13.22
C LEU A 110 5.95 -17.02 -12.35
N PRO A 111 6.91 -16.49 -11.58
CA PRO A 111 6.66 -15.29 -10.74
C PRO A 111 6.31 -14.07 -11.59
N VAL A 112 6.98 -13.87 -12.73
CA VAL A 112 6.72 -12.73 -13.63
C VAL A 112 5.32 -12.82 -14.23
N VAL A 113 4.88 -14.02 -14.64
CA VAL A 113 3.53 -14.24 -15.15
C VAL A 113 2.48 -13.97 -14.10
N ASN A 114 2.67 -14.51 -12.89
CA ASN A 114 1.72 -14.33 -11.79
C ASN A 114 1.60 -12.84 -11.39
N GLU A 115 2.70 -12.12 -11.29
CA GLU A 115 2.71 -10.68 -10.99
C GLU A 115 2.01 -9.88 -12.09
N SER A 116 2.29 -10.20 -13.37
CA SER A 116 1.66 -9.51 -14.49
C SER A 116 0.15 -9.73 -14.52
N PHE A 117 -0.31 -10.95 -14.28
CA PHE A 117 -1.75 -11.25 -14.20
C PHE A 117 -2.41 -10.56 -13.01
N ALA A 118 -1.78 -10.57 -11.84
CA ALA A 118 -2.30 -9.84 -10.68
C ALA A 118 -2.48 -8.35 -10.97
N ARG A 119 -1.54 -7.72 -11.68
CA ARG A 119 -1.65 -6.32 -12.11
C ARG A 119 -2.79 -6.10 -13.11
N ILE A 120 -2.97 -7.02 -14.07
CA ILE A 120 -4.08 -6.95 -15.05
C ILE A 120 -5.42 -7.13 -14.34
N GLU A 121 -5.54 -8.10 -13.42
CA GLU A 121 -6.75 -8.33 -12.62
C GLU A 121 -7.09 -7.10 -11.77
N ASP A 122 -6.11 -6.48 -11.15
CA ASP A 122 -6.28 -5.28 -10.34
C ASP A 122 -6.82 -4.10 -11.17
N ILE A 123 -6.21 -3.83 -12.34
CA ILE A 123 -6.72 -2.81 -13.25
C ILE A 123 -8.11 -3.17 -13.79
N SER A 124 -8.37 -4.43 -14.11
CA SER A 124 -9.68 -4.88 -14.58
C SER A 124 -10.75 -4.70 -13.52
N MET A 125 -10.45 -5.02 -12.25
CA MET A 125 -11.33 -4.74 -11.13
C MET A 125 -11.58 -3.23 -10.95
N LYS A 126 -10.55 -2.39 -11.08
CA LYS A 126 -10.69 -0.94 -11.04
C LYS A 126 -11.62 -0.42 -12.15
N LEU A 127 -11.52 -0.97 -13.35
CA LEU A 127 -12.33 -0.60 -14.49
C LEU A 127 -13.78 -1.11 -14.41
N THR A 128 -13.99 -2.27 -13.79
CA THR A 128 -15.30 -2.90 -13.60
C THR A 128 -15.99 -2.50 -12.32
N ARG A 129 -15.25 -1.95 -11.34
CA ARG A 129 -15.86 -1.37 -10.13
C ARG A 129 -16.90 -0.35 -10.55
N GLN A 130 -18.10 -0.54 -10.07
CA GLN A 130 -19.19 0.39 -10.32
C GLN A 130 -18.70 1.80 -9.93
N ARG A 131 -19.09 2.81 -10.70
CA ARG A 131 -18.71 4.23 -10.47
C ARG A 131 -19.06 4.76 -9.08
N THR A 132 -19.74 3.98 -8.27
CA THR A 132 -20.26 4.26 -6.94
C THR A 132 -19.37 3.80 -5.79
N ASP A 133 -18.41 2.87 -6.03
CA ASP A 133 -17.58 2.33 -4.93
C ASP A 133 -16.34 3.22 -4.73
N LEU A 134 -16.14 3.69 -3.49
CA LEU A 134 -14.97 4.42 -3.04
C LEU A 134 -14.04 3.48 -2.25
N ALA A 135 -12.90 3.12 -2.83
CA ALA A 135 -11.88 2.34 -2.15
C ALA A 135 -10.96 3.23 -1.32
N LEU A 136 -11.05 3.12 0.01
CA LEU A 136 -10.34 3.96 0.96
C LEU A 136 -9.32 3.15 1.77
N LYS A 137 -8.05 3.58 1.77
CA LYS A 137 -7.00 3.06 2.66
C LYS A 137 -6.93 3.93 3.91
N VAL A 138 -7.01 3.31 5.09
CA VAL A 138 -7.03 4.02 6.38
C VAL A 138 -6.01 3.40 7.33
N PRO A 139 -5.14 4.17 8.00
CA PRO A 139 -4.31 3.65 9.08
C PRO A 139 -5.16 3.07 10.20
N THR A 140 -4.72 1.95 10.77
CA THR A 140 -5.47 1.24 11.82
C THR A 140 -5.82 2.15 13.00
N CYS A 141 -4.89 3.03 13.42
CA CYS A 141 -5.09 3.94 14.54
C CYS A 141 -6.21 4.97 14.29
N VAL A 142 -6.46 5.35 13.03
CA VAL A 142 -7.49 6.36 12.66
C VAL A 142 -8.88 5.75 12.57
N MET A 143 -9.01 4.41 12.56
CA MET A 143 -10.30 3.74 12.33
C MET A 143 -11.37 4.11 13.36
N ARG A 144 -11.00 4.33 14.62
CA ARG A 144 -11.94 4.77 15.66
C ARG A 144 -12.59 6.11 15.32
N TRP A 145 -11.79 7.06 14.86
CA TRP A 145 -12.25 8.37 14.43
C TRP A 145 -13.02 8.31 13.11
N MET A 146 -12.56 7.46 12.18
CA MET A 146 -13.09 7.40 10.82
C MET A 146 -14.40 6.60 10.71
N LEU A 147 -14.54 5.49 11.43
CA LEU A 147 -15.66 4.57 11.26
C LEU A 147 -17.04 5.23 11.49
N PRO A 148 -17.27 5.98 12.59
CA PRO A 148 -18.54 6.68 12.79
C PRO A 148 -18.86 7.66 11.65
N ARG A 149 -17.83 8.34 11.13
CA ARG A 149 -17.95 9.30 10.01
C ARG A 149 -18.34 8.61 8.71
N ILE A 150 -17.72 7.46 8.41
CA ILE A 150 -18.06 6.68 7.21
C ILE A 150 -19.51 6.15 7.30
N MET A 151 -19.91 5.65 8.45
CA MET A 151 -21.29 5.14 8.64
C MET A 151 -22.32 6.26 8.45
N ARG A 152 -22.02 7.46 8.94
CA ARG A 152 -22.87 8.63 8.73
C ARG A 152 -22.89 9.05 7.25
N PHE A 153 -21.71 9.13 6.60
CA PHE A 153 -21.61 9.41 5.17
C PHE A 153 -22.45 8.45 4.32
N GLN A 154 -22.36 7.13 4.58
CA GLN A 154 -23.14 6.13 3.86
C GLN A 154 -24.64 6.26 4.08
N GLY A 155 -25.07 6.71 5.27
CA GLY A 155 -26.47 7.02 5.56
C GLY A 155 -26.99 8.21 4.76
N GLU A 156 -26.16 9.23 4.55
CA GLU A 156 -26.49 10.44 3.77
C GLU A 156 -26.34 10.23 2.24
N HIS A 157 -25.50 9.24 1.83
CA HIS A 157 -25.20 8.93 0.43
C HIS A 157 -25.39 7.43 0.14
N PRO A 158 -26.63 6.92 0.13
CA PRO A 158 -26.92 5.49 -0.02
C PRO A 158 -26.47 4.89 -1.36
N ASP A 159 -26.28 5.73 -2.39
CA ASP A 159 -25.80 5.32 -3.71
C ASP A 159 -24.28 5.16 -3.80
N LEU A 160 -23.54 5.57 -2.75
CA LEU A 160 -22.08 5.49 -2.68
C LEU A 160 -21.67 4.45 -1.64
N HIS A 161 -20.86 3.48 -2.04
CA HIS A 161 -20.33 2.46 -1.13
C HIS A 161 -18.86 2.74 -0.81
N VAL A 162 -18.52 2.82 0.49
CA VAL A 162 -17.14 2.99 0.94
C VAL A 162 -16.56 1.63 1.30
N GLN A 163 -15.56 1.19 0.55
CA GLN A 163 -14.77 0.00 0.87
C GLN A 163 -13.51 0.43 1.62
N ILE A 164 -13.38 -0.05 2.86
CA ILE A 164 -12.26 0.32 3.72
C ILE A 164 -11.24 -0.82 3.74
N THR A 165 -9.99 -0.47 3.55
CA THR A 165 -8.85 -1.36 3.83
C THR A 165 -7.98 -0.70 4.87
N THR A 166 -7.74 -1.39 5.99
CA THR A 166 -6.85 -0.90 7.03
C THR A 166 -5.41 -1.31 6.75
N ALA A 167 -4.47 -0.43 7.07
CA ALA A 167 -3.04 -0.68 6.94
C ALA A 167 -2.29 -0.12 8.16
N TRP A 168 -1.18 -0.78 8.54
CA TRP A 168 -0.27 -0.25 9.56
C TRP A 168 0.66 0.83 8.98
N GLN A 169 0.85 0.84 7.66
CA GLN A 169 1.63 1.86 6.96
C GLN A 169 0.78 3.12 6.75
N HIS A 170 1.39 4.27 7.01
CA HIS A 170 0.75 5.58 6.92
C HIS A 170 1.00 6.29 5.58
N VAL A 171 1.37 5.53 4.56
CA VAL A 171 1.65 6.01 3.19
C VAL A 171 0.86 5.21 2.17
N VAL A 172 0.68 5.77 1.00
CA VAL A 172 -0.01 5.13 -0.12
C VAL A 172 0.75 5.39 -1.41
N ASP A 173 0.83 4.37 -2.28
CA ASP A 173 1.30 4.52 -3.65
C ASP A 173 0.13 4.22 -4.61
N PHE A 174 -0.54 5.26 -5.05
CA PHE A 174 -1.67 5.16 -5.97
C PHE A 174 -1.31 4.60 -7.36
N SER A 175 -0.03 4.47 -7.69
CA SER A 175 0.41 3.85 -8.96
C SER A 175 0.39 2.32 -8.89
N THR A 176 0.54 1.76 -7.70
CA THR A 176 0.65 0.31 -7.47
C THR A 176 -0.46 -0.26 -6.61
N GLU A 177 -1.11 0.57 -5.78
CA GLU A 177 -2.17 0.14 -4.88
C GLU A 177 -3.57 0.50 -5.44
N PRO A 178 -4.59 -0.36 -5.24
CA PRO A 178 -5.92 -0.20 -5.86
C PRO A 178 -6.86 0.71 -5.07
N PHE A 179 -6.38 1.80 -4.51
CA PHE A 179 -7.19 2.73 -3.74
C PHE A 179 -7.55 3.98 -4.55
N ASP A 180 -8.75 4.50 -4.32
CA ASP A 180 -9.19 5.78 -4.88
C ASP A 180 -8.70 6.94 -4.01
N ALA A 181 -8.70 6.73 -2.69
CA ALA A 181 -8.23 7.71 -1.71
C ALA A 181 -7.59 7.01 -0.50
N ALA A 182 -6.87 7.78 0.30
CA ALA A 182 -6.24 7.27 1.51
C ALA A 182 -6.22 8.33 2.62
N ILE A 183 -6.07 7.89 3.86
CA ILE A 183 -5.57 8.73 4.94
C ILE A 183 -4.09 8.45 5.10
N VAL A 184 -3.30 9.51 5.06
CA VAL A 184 -1.85 9.46 5.27
C VAL A 184 -1.46 10.34 6.44
N TYR A 185 -0.30 10.05 7.04
CA TYR A 185 0.23 10.77 8.18
C TYR A 185 1.64 11.25 7.92
N GLY A 186 1.96 12.44 8.35
CA GLY A 186 3.29 13.02 8.26
C GLY A 186 3.26 14.55 8.22
N THR A 187 4.41 15.15 7.93
CA THR A 187 4.56 16.59 7.76
C THR A 187 4.18 17.09 6.36
N SER A 188 4.08 16.16 5.40
CA SER A 188 3.73 16.43 4.00
C SER A 188 2.91 15.28 3.44
N PRO A 189 1.87 15.56 2.64
CA PRO A 189 0.99 14.54 2.07
C PRO A 189 1.59 13.78 0.87
N GLY A 190 2.76 14.19 0.37
CA GLY A 190 3.36 13.66 -0.86
C GLY A 190 3.10 14.53 -2.10
N ALA A 191 3.72 14.16 -3.22
CA ALA A 191 3.58 14.87 -4.49
C ALA A 191 2.49 14.24 -5.39
N GLY A 192 1.85 15.04 -6.24
CA GLY A 192 0.89 14.55 -7.25
C GLY A 192 -0.47 14.13 -6.70
N VAL A 193 -0.78 14.52 -5.47
CA VAL A 193 -2.07 14.26 -4.82
C VAL A 193 -2.71 15.55 -4.35
N PHE A 194 -4.03 15.61 -4.43
CA PHE A 194 -4.79 16.55 -3.63
C PHE A 194 -4.78 16.10 -2.17
N ALA A 195 -4.63 17.04 -1.26
CA ALA A 195 -4.58 16.76 0.16
C ALA A 195 -5.48 17.70 0.95
N LEU A 196 -6.35 17.12 1.75
CA LEU A 196 -7.18 17.80 2.73
C LEU A 196 -6.64 17.52 4.13
N PRO A 197 -6.14 18.50 4.89
CA PRO A 197 -5.78 18.32 6.29
C PRO A 197 -7.01 17.93 7.11
N LEU A 198 -6.91 16.88 7.91
CA LEU A 198 -7.97 16.41 8.79
C LEU A 198 -7.78 16.98 10.21
N PHE A 199 -6.69 16.59 10.86
CA PHE A 199 -6.32 17.08 12.19
C PHE A 199 -4.81 16.95 12.41
N ASP A 200 -4.30 17.76 13.33
CA ASP A 200 -2.90 17.75 13.75
C ASP A 200 -2.67 16.68 14.82
N GLU A 201 -1.50 16.04 14.79
CA GLU A 201 -1.13 15.10 15.83
C GLU A 201 -0.81 15.83 17.12
N ARG A 202 -1.50 15.43 18.18
CA ARG A 202 -1.34 15.95 19.53
C ARG A 202 -1.24 14.82 20.52
N LEU A 203 -0.04 14.57 21.03
CA LEU A 203 0.28 13.42 21.87
C LEU A 203 0.13 13.77 23.35
N THR A 204 -0.48 12.88 24.09
CA THR A 204 -0.64 12.94 25.55
C THR A 204 -0.67 11.54 26.17
N PRO A 205 -0.19 11.36 27.40
CA PRO A 205 -0.39 10.09 28.14
C PRO A 205 -1.87 9.83 28.40
N VAL A 206 -2.25 8.56 28.29
CA VAL A 206 -3.59 8.08 28.61
C VAL A 206 -3.53 6.77 29.39
N CYS A 207 -4.45 6.58 30.30
CA CYS A 207 -4.57 5.35 31.08
C CYS A 207 -6.03 5.06 31.45
N ALA A 208 -6.32 3.84 31.89
CA ALA A 208 -7.61 3.53 32.49
C ALA A 208 -7.77 4.27 33.84
N PRO A 209 -8.98 4.77 34.17
CA PRO A 209 -9.23 5.43 35.47
C PRO A 209 -8.86 4.57 36.66
N GLU A 210 -9.04 3.26 36.59
CA GLU A 210 -8.73 2.29 37.65
C GLU A 210 -7.23 2.22 37.95
N LEU A 211 -6.38 2.43 36.93
CA LEU A 211 -4.93 2.45 37.10
C LEU A 211 -4.51 3.60 38.03
N ARG A 212 -5.07 4.80 37.81
CA ARG A 212 -4.78 5.97 38.63
C ARG A 212 -5.31 5.84 40.06
N GLN A 213 -6.44 5.15 40.22
CA GLN A 213 -6.97 4.85 41.58
C GLN A 213 -6.08 3.87 42.35
N ALA A 214 -5.46 2.92 41.64
CA ALA A 214 -4.60 1.91 42.25
C ALA A 214 -3.19 2.44 42.63
N ALA A 215 -2.66 3.37 41.82
CA ALA A 215 -1.35 3.96 42.06
C ALA A 215 -1.34 5.44 41.63
N PRO A 216 -0.83 6.37 42.45
CA PRO A 216 -0.82 7.80 42.14
C PRO A 216 -0.16 8.10 40.78
N LEU A 217 -0.76 8.97 40.05
CA LEU A 217 -0.27 9.50 38.74
C LEU A 217 -0.61 11.00 38.71
N ASP A 218 -0.12 11.74 39.68
CA ASP A 218 -0.42 13.17 39.89
C ASP A 218 0.70 14.06 39.35
N ALA A 219 1.93 13.55 39.36
CA ALA A 219 3.10 14.22 38.78
C ALA A 219 3.69 13.36 37.64
N VAL A 220 4.33 14.02 36.65
CA VAL A 220 4.98 13.32 35.52
C VAL A 220 6.01 12.29 36.02
N ALA A 221 6.74 12.58 37.09
CA ALA A 221 7.71 11.67 37.69
C ALA A 221 7.08 10.35 38.19
N ASP A 222 5.77 10.31 38.48
CA ASP A 222 5.08 9.09 38.92
C ASP A 222 5.04 8.02 37.83
N LEU A 223 5.18 8.42 36.57
CA LEU A 223 5.32 7.50 35.42
C LEU A 223 6.44 6.47 35.61
N ALA A 224 7.48 6.78 36.40
CA ALA A 224 8.55 5.84 36.73
C ALA A 224 8.04 4.57 37.47
N ARG A 225 6.86 4.62 38.10
CA ARG A 225 6.22 3.52 38.81
C ARG A 225 5.22 2.74 37.96
N HIS A 226 4.92 3.25 36.76
CA HIS A 226 3.95 2.64 35.85
C HIS A 226 4.64 1.97 34.68
N THR A 227 3.94 1.04 34.05
CA THR A 227 4.38 0.44 32.78
C THR A 227 4.08 1.41 31.63
N LEU A 228 5.10 1.83 30.90
CA LEU A 228 4.93 2.63 29.69
C LEU A 228 4.63 1.71 28.50
N LEU A 229 3.55 2.00 27.79
CA LEU A 229 3.11 1.21 26.63
C LEU A 229 3.50 1.98 25.37
N HIS A 230 4.39 1.39 24.54
CA HIS A 230 4.99 2.06 23.40
C HIS A 230 4.22 1.78 22.12
N PRO A 231 3.64 2.78 21.44
CA PRO A 231 2.94 2.58 20.17
C PRO A 231 3.89 2.39 18.96
N THR A 232 5.20 2.59 19.18
CA THR A 232 6.24 2.47 18.17
C THR A 232 7.45 1.70 18.73
N ARG A 233 8.11 0.93 17.86
CA ARG A 233 9.27 0.10 18.27
C ARG A 233 10.51 0.92 18.61
N ASP A 234 10.60 2.14 18.14
CA ASP A 234 11.72 3.06 18.38
C ASP A 234 11.52 3.94 19.62
N HIS A 235 10.43 3.76 20.36
CA HIS A 235 10.06 4.47 21.60
C HIS A 235 10.05 6.01 21.49
N ARG A 236 9.97 6.52 20.24
CA ARG A 236 10.13 7.96 19.96
C ARG A 236 9.06 8.82 20.64
N ASP A 237 7.82 8.31 20.75
CA ASP A 237 6.70 9.12 21.22
C ASP A 237 6.83 9.42 22.72
N TRP A 238 7.22 8.42 23.53
CA TRP A 238 7.51 8.65 24.94
C TRP A 238 8.73 9.54 25.16
N ARG A 239 9.80 9.35 24.40
CA ARG A 239 10.99 10.23 24.49
C ARG A 239 10.61 11.67 24.18
N ALA A 240 9.92 11.90 23.06
CA ALA A 240 9.53 13.24 22.65
C ALA A 240 8.60 13.90 23.68
N TRP A 241 7.63 13.14 24.22
CA TRP A 241 6.70 13.70 25.19
C TRP A 241 7.38 13.99 26.54
N LEU A 242 8.25 13.12 27.06
CA LEU A 242 8.99 13.35 28.30
C LEU A 242 9.96 14.53 28.18
N ASP A 243 10.65 14.65 27.04
CA ASP A 243 11.50 15.81 26.75
C ASP A 243 10.66 17.12 26.74
N HIS A 244 9.49 17.10 26.13
CA HIS A 244 8.56 18.23 26.10
C HIS A 244 8.05 18.58 27.51
N ALA A 245 7.76 17.58 28.34
CA ALA A 245 7.35 17.76 29.72
C ALA A 245 8.50 18.19 30.66
N GLY A 246 9.74 18.14 30.18
CA GLY A 246 10.94 18.44 30.98
C GLY A 246 11.31 17.38 32.01
N GLU A 247 10.78 16.15 31.85
CA GLU A 247 11.01 15.06 32.79
C GLU A 247 12.15 14.15 32.28
N ARG A 248 13.16 13.93 33.13
CA ARG A 248 14.35 13.13 32.81
C ARG A 248 14.59 11.94 33.73
N ALA A 249 13.81 11.81 34.81
CA ALA A 249 13.96 10.73 35.75
C ALA A 249 13.19 9.47 35.32
N VAL A 250 12.27 9.60 34.37
CA VAL A 250 11.49 8.50 33.81
C VAL A 250 12.26 7.86 32.65
N ASP A 251 12.49 6.55 32.75
CA ASP A 251 13.11 5.78 31.68
C ASP A 251 12.14 5.58 30.51
N ALA A 252 12.33 6.34 29.44
CA ALA A 252 11.51 6.31 28.24
C ALA A 252 11.64 4.99 27.42
N GLU A 253 12.60 4.13 27.74
CA GLU A 253 12.83 2.88 27.00
C GLU A 253 12.14 1.68 27.67
N ARG A 254 11.59 1.87 28.87
CA ARG A 254 11.03 0.79 29.68
C ARG A 254 9.58 0.49 29.29
N GLY A 255 9.30 -0.77 28.99
CA GLY A 255 7.93 -1.28 28.80
C GLY A 255 7.75 -2.03 27.47
N PRO A 256 6.57 -2.65 27.27
CA PRO A 256 6.28 -3.39 26.05
C PRO A 256 6.01 -2.46 24.86
N THR A 257 6.39 -2.93 23.68
CA THR A 257 6.15 -2.24 22.40
C THR A 257 5.02 -2.90 21.63
N PHE A 258 4.24 -2.09 20.95
CA PHE A 258 3.14 -2.50 20.08
C PHE A 258 3.42 -2.04 18.65
N ASP A 259 2.76 -2.67 17.67
CA ASP A 259 2.94 -2.31 16.27
C ASP A 259 2.11 -1.08 15.86
N THR A 260 1.11 -0.69 16.67
CA THR A 260 0.23 0.45 16.37
C THR A 260 -0.19 1.18 17.65
N LEU A 261 -0.48 2.48 17.50
CA LEU A 261 -1.03 3.32 18.58
C LEU A 261 -2.34 2.76 19.14
N ASP A 262 -3.20 2.20 18.30
CA ASP A 262 -4.46 1.59 18.72
C ASP A 262 -4.26 0.40 19.67
N LEU A 263 -3.27 -0.46 19.42
CA LEU A 263 -2.97 -1.60 20.29
C LEU A 263 -2.44 -1.14 21.66
N ALA A 264 -1.54 -0.14 21.68
CA ALA A 264 -1.05 0.42 22.92
C ALA A 264 -2.17 1.09 23.73
N THR A 265 -3.04 1.86 23.05
CA THR A 265 -4.21 2.49 23.67
C THR A 265 -5.21 1.47 24.21
N ASN A 266 -5.46 0.37 23.47
CA ASN A 266 -6.27 -0.74 23.95
C ASN A 266 -5.70 -1.39 25.22
N ALA A 267 -4.39 -1.60 25.27
CA ALA A 267 -3.73 -2.13 26.46
C ALA A 267 -3.86 -1.16 27.65
N ALA A 268 -3.78 0.15 27.41
CA ALA A 268 -4.01 1.16 28.44
C ALA A 268 -5.45 1.13 28.97
N MET A 269 -6.47 0.98 28.10
CA MET A 269 -7.87 0.83 28.52
C MET A 269 -8.11 -0.41 29.39
N GLN A 270 -7.30 -1.46 29.23
CA GLN A 270 -7.37 -2.66 30.06
C GLN A 270 -6.58 -2.55 31.37
N GLY A 271 -6.00 -1.38 31.67
CA GLY A 271 -5.26 -1.12 32.90
C GLY A 271 -3.83 -1.69 32.91
N PHE A 272 -3.26 -2.10 31.77
CA PHE A 272 -1.91 -2.67 31.74
C PHE A 272 -0.78 -1.65 31.86
N GLY A 273 -1.10 -0.35 31.79
CA GLY A 273 -0.12 0.73 31.91
C GLY A 273 -0.63 2.04 31.34
N VAL A 274 0.31 2.93 31.08
CA VAL A 274 0.08 4.26 30.50
C VAL A 274 0.59 4.25 29.06
N ALA A 275 -0.25 4.62 28.09
CA ALA A 275 0.14 4.75 26.69
C ALA A 275 0.26 6.22 26.29
N ILE A 276 1.03 6.51 25.24
CA ILE A 276 0.86 7.76 24.52
C ILE A 276 -0.34 7.58 23.59
N GLY A 277 -1.30 8.49 23.65
CA GLY A 277 -2.45 8.59 22.76
C GLY A 277 -2.46 9.91 22.01
N ASP A 278 -3.05 9.91 20.81
CA ASP A 278 -3.40 11.16 20.12
C ASP A 278 -4.71 11.71 20.67
N VAL A 279 -4.74 12.98 21.06
CA VAL A 279 -5.90 13.62 21.68
C VAL A 279 -7.18 13.43 20.86
N THR A 280 -7.09 13.58 19.54
CA THR A 280 -8.25 13.44 18.65
C THR A 280 -8.72 11.99 18.54
N LEU A 281 -7.79 11.05 18.50
CA LEU A 281 -8.12 9.63 18.33
C LEU A 281 -8.62 8.96 19.61
N VAL A 282 -8.31 9.51 20.77
CA VAL A 282 -8.77 8.97 22.08
C VAL A 282 -9.95 9.72 22.68
N ASP A 283 -10.44 10.80 22.03
CA ASP A 283 -11.48 11.68 22.57
C ASP A 283 -12.76 10.94 22.94
N ASP A 284 -13.22 10.02 22.10
CA ASP A 284 -14.40 9.19 22.37
C ASP A 284 -14.20 8.28 23.60
N ASP A 285 -12.96 7.76 23.79
CA ASP A 285 -12.63 6.90 24.94
C ASP A 285 -12.54 7.71 26.24
N VAL A 286 -12.00 8.91 26.15
CA VAL A 286 -11.94 9.85 27.29
C VAL A 286 -13.34 10.33 27.67
N SER A 287 -14.14 10.72 26.68
CA SER A 287 -15.54 11.15 26.88
C SER A 287 -16.39 10.05 27.50
N ALA A 288 -16.16 8.79 27.08
CA ALA A 288 -16.82 7.60 27.62
C ALA A 288 -16.22 7.11 28.95
N ARG A 289 -15.21 7.78 29.49
CA ARG A 289 -14.48 7.40 30.71
C ARG A 289 -13.84 6.01 30.67
N ARG A 290 -13.49 5.52 29.49
CA ARG A 290 -12.67 4.31 29.32
C ARG A 290 -11.18 4.63 29.48
N LEU A 291 -10.82 5.87 29.14
CA LEU A 291 -9.49 6.45 29.33
C LEU A 291 -9.61 7.78 30.07
N GLU A 292 -8.53 8.18 30.71
CA GLU A 292 -8.33 9.54 31.20
C GLU A 292 -6.94 10.04 30.81
N ARG A 293 -6.80 11.34 30.74
CA ARG A 293 -5.53 12.04 30.54
C ARG A 293 -5.03 12.48 31.92
N PRO A 294 -4.00 11.83 32.48
CA PRO A 294 -3.53 12.14 33.82
C PRO A 294 -2.86 13.52 33.92
N PHE A 295 -2.41 14.07 32.79
CA PHE A 295 -1.69 15.36 32.75
C PHE A 295 -2.32 16.28 31.68
N ASP A 296 -2.27 17.60 31.94
CA ASP A 296 -2.70 18.64 30.99
C ASP A 296 -1.59 19.03 29.99
N ILE A 297 -0.60 18.14 29.80
CA ILE A 297 0.53 18.37 28.92
C ILE A 297 0.25 17.66 27.59
N VAL A 298 0.29 18.43 26.50
CA VAL A 298 0.08 17.95 25.15
C VAL A 298 1.26 18.34 24.29
N LEU A 299 1.86 17.37 23.60
CA LEU A 299 2.93 17.58 22.64
C LEU A 299 2.33 17.73 21.23
N GLU A 300 2.51 18.88 20.60
CA GLU A 300 2.27 19.08 19.18
C GLU A 300 3.51 18.65 18.40
N THR A 301 3.41 17.61 17.60
CA THR A 301 4.56 17.03 16.88
C THR A 301 4.89 17.76 15.57
N GLY A 302 3.94 18.57 15.07
CA GLY A 302 4.00 19.21 13.74
C GLY A 302 3.62 18.25 12.60
N ALA A 303 3.35 16.97 12.88
CA ALA A 303 2.76 16.06 11.93
C ALA A 303 1.22 16.16 11.97
N ARG A 304 0.56 15.70 10.92
CA ARG A 304 -0.89 15.69 10.79
C ARG A 304 -1.39 14.55 9.93
N TYR A 305 -2.68 14.31 10.02
CA TYR A 305 -3.38 13.37 9.15
C TYR A 305 -4.01 14.12 7.98
N PHE A 306 -3.88 13.54 6.78
CA PHE A 306 -4.43 14.08 5.54
C PHE A 306 -5.33 13.06 4.88
N PHE A 307 -6.46 13.49 4.36
CA PHE A 307 -7.18 12.75 3.33
C PHE A 307 -6.58 13.10 1.97
N VAL A 308 -6.14 12.09 1.23
CA VAL A 308 -5.45 12.29 -0.05
C VAL A 308 -6.06 11.44 -1.16
N TYR A 309 -6.01 11.96 -2.40
CA TYR A 309 -6.37 11.23 -3.60
C TYR A 309 -5.59 11.78 -4.81
N PRO A 310 -5.36 10.98 -5.88
CA PRO A 310 -4.71 11.46 -7.10
C PRO A 310 -5.49 12.62 -7.72
N GLU A 311 -4.82 13.71 -8.10
CA GLU A 311 -5.48 14.86 -8.74
C GLU A 311 -6.27 14.47 -9.99
N SER A 312 -5.80 13.45 -10.73
CA SER A 312 -6.42 12.94 -11.96
C SER A 312 -7.85 12.41 -11.77
N ILE A 313 -8.23 12.00 -10.56
CA ILE A 313 -9.58 11.46 -10.26
C ILE A 313 -10.44 12.42 -9.43
N GLY A 314 -9.94 13.61 -9.10
CA GLY A 314 -10.64 14.59 -8.28
C GLY A 314 -11.98 15.06 -8.85
N SER A 315 -12.20 14.90 -10.17
CA SER A 315 -13.49 15.21 -10.80
C SER A 315 -14.55 14.12 -10.64
N GLN A 316 -14.19 12.92 -10.18
CA GLN A 316 -15.16 11.82 -9.97
C GLN A 316 -16.13 12.17 -8.85
N GLN A 317 -17.42 11.88 -9.08
CA GLN A 317 -18.49 12.20 -8.13
C GLN A 317 -18.26 11.61 -6.74
N LYS A 318 -17.82 10.35 -6.65
CA LYS A 318 -17.55 9.66 -5.38
C LYS A 318 -16.45 10.34 -4.56
N ILE A 319 -15.39 10.83 -5.23
CA ILE A 319 -14.27 11.53 -4.57
C ILE A 319 -14.72 12.90 -4.06
N ARG A 320 -15.43 13.67 -4.91
CA ARG A 320 -15.95 14.98 -4.50
C ARG A 320 -16.91 14.85 -3.33
N ALA A 321 -17.91 13.98 -3.45
CA ALA A 321 -18.91 13.79 -2.41
C ALA A 321 -18.26 13.46 -1.05
N PHE A 322 -17.30 12.53 -1.04
CA PHE A 322 -16.62 12.16 0.20
C PHE A 322 -15.66 13.27 0.69
N SER A 323 -14.90 13.90 -0.21
CA SER A 323 -13.97 14.99 0.13
C SER A 323 -14.69 16.20 0.73
N ASP A 324 -15.79 16.63 0.11
CA ASP A 324 -16.59 17.76 0.58
C ASP A 324 -17.25 17.42 1.92
N TRP A 325 -17.77 16.19 2.03
CA TRP A 325 -18.42 15.73 3.25
C TRP A 325 -17.44 15.65 4.43
N ILE A 326 -16.27 15.03 4.25
CA ILE A 326 -15.28 14.89 5.34
C ILE A 326 -14.69 16.24 5.73
N ALA A 327 -14.54 17.19 4.78
CA ALA A 327 -14.12 18.55 5.07
C ALA A 327 -15.09 19.27 6.02
N ALA A 328 -16.40 19.01 5.90
CA ALA A 328 -17.43 19.58 6.75
C ALA A 328 -17.60 18.86 8.10
N HIS A 329 -17.05 17.65 8.27
CA HIS A 329 -17.27 16.79 9.45
C HIS A 329 -15.95 16.32 10.09
N ARG A 330 -14.88 17.05 9.92
CA ARG A 330 -13.56 16.72 10.49
C ARG A 330 -13.40 17.08 11.97
N ASP A 331 -14.24 18.00 12.46
CA ASP A 331 -14.26 18.44 13.86
C ASP A 331 -15.07 17.50 14.74
#